data_fcd58007904d8e6710a4d506f6185af7
#
_entry.id   fcd58007904d8e6710a4d506f6185af7
#
_cell.length_a   1.000
_cell.length_b   1.000
_cell.length_c   1.000
_cell.angle_alpha   90.00
_cell.angle_beta   90.00
_cell.angle_gamma   90.00
#
_symmetry.space_group_name_H-M   'P 1'
#
loop_
_entity.id
_entity.type
_entity.pdbx_description
1 polymer ?
#
loop_
_entity_poly.entity_id
_entity_poly.type
_entity_poly.pdbx_seq_one_letter_code
_entity_poly.pdbx_strand_id
1 'polypeptide(L)'
;DLGCGALVDLSLYGLPKEPTVQESVRAGADLVCFSGDKLISGPQAGIIIGRKDLIARLKKHPLMRMLRVGKLTDLVLEQTLRLFLDPETLTETNPTLRMLALTPEVLKRKAQGLKRRIDKLGTPLKCEVVACESATGGGSLPDTPLDSWAVAIESPDRSLEDLNRALRLNEPPIIARIGEGRVLLDLRTFLDGDEEAVAQAIRRMF
;
A
#
# COMPACT_ATOMS: atom_id res chain seq x y z
N ASP A 1 5.18 20.92 7.66
CA ASP A 1 4.44 19.88 6.94
C ASP A 1 5.26 18.60 6.88
N LEU A 2 4.65 17.49 7.29
CA LEU A 2 5.26 16.15 7.24
C LEU A 2 4.83 15.34 6.01
N GLY A 3 3.92 15.86 5.22
CA GLY A 3 3.42 15.18 4.02
C GLY A 3 2.76 13.84 4.33
N CYS A 4 3.56 12.78 4.51
CA CYS A 4 3.05 11.41 4.69
C CYS A 4 2.52 11.06 6.08
N GLY A 5 2.88 11.80 7.14
CA GLY A 5 2.29 11.65 8.46
C GLY A 5 2.60 10.33 9.17
N ALA A 6 3.87 9.96 9.28
CA ALA A 6 4.24 8.79 10.05
C ALA A 6 3.82 8.93 11.52
N LEU A 7 3.00 8.00 12.01
CA LEU A 7 2.61 7.90 13.42
C LEU A 7 3.43 6.86 14.20
N VAL A 8 4.20 6.05 13.48
CA VAL A 8 5.11 5.04 14.02
C VAL A 8 6.47 5.17 13.38
N ASP A 9 7.51 4.76 14.08
CA ASP A 9 8.87 4.73 13.53
C ASP A 9 8.99 3.59 12.50
N LEU A 10 9.14 3.96 11.22
CA LEU A 10 9.22 3.00 10.13
C LEU A 10 10.49 2.14 10.18
N SER A 11 11.53 2.54 10.91
CA SER A 11 12.73 1.74 11.09
C SER A 11 12.46 0.42 11.83
N LEU A 12 11.39 0.35 12.61
CA LEU A 12 10.92 -0.90 13.24
C LEU A 12 10.49 -1.97 12.22
N TYR A 13 10.21 -1.56 11.00
CA TYR A 13 9.80 -2.42 9.89
C TYR A 13 10.90 -2.57 8.82
N GLY A 14 12.15 -2.20 9.14
CA GLY A 14 13.28 -2.30 8.22
C GLY A 14 13.31 -1.23 7.13
N LEU A 15 12.53 -0.16 7.28
CA LEU A 15 12.47 0.97 6.35
C LEU A 15 13.33 2.15 6.85
N PRO A 16 13.70 3.09 5.99
CA PRO A 16 14.31 4.34 6.43
C PRO A 16 13.43 5.06 7.44
N LYS A 17 14.08 5.68 8.42
CA LYS A 17 13.38 6.46 9.42
C LYS A 17 12.80 7.73 8.80
N GLU A 18 11.48 7.89 8.93
CA GLU A 18 10.76 9.14 8.68
C GLU A 18 10.50 9.86 10.01
N PRO A 19 10.57 11.19 10.06
CA PRO A 19 10.16 11.92 11.25
C PRO A 19 8.70 11.63 11.59
N THR A 20 8.44 11.21 12.82
CA THR A 20 7.06 10.99 13.26
C THR A 20 6.37 12.31 13.63
N VAL A 21 5.05 12.30 13.60
CA VAL A 21 4.22 13.42 14.05
C VAL A 21 4.55 13.77 15.51
N GLN A 22 4.72 12.74 16.36
CA GLN A 22 5.05 12.91 17.77
C GLN A 22 6.44 13.54 17.98
N GLU A 23 7.44 13.14 17.19
CA GLU A 23 8.78 13.73 17.24
C GLU A 23 8.73 15.20 16.85
N SER A 24 7.98 15.57 15.82
CA SER A 24 7.84 16.96 15.38
C SER A 24 7.19 17.85 16.45
N VAL A 25 6.16 17.33 17.15
CA VAL A 25 5.53 18.03 18.27
C VAL A 25 6.51 18.20 19.45
N ARG A 26 7.27 17.15 19.80
CA ARG A 26 8.28 17.20 20.87
C ARG A 26 9.46 18.15 20.53
N ALA A 27 9.79 18.29 19.26
CA ALA A 27 10.79 19.24 18.77
C ALA A 27 10.33 20.70 18.84
N GLY A 28 9.09 20.97 19.28
CA GLY A 28 8.57 22.31 19.50
C GLY A 28 7.87 22.93 18.29
N ALA A 29 7.43 22.15 17.30
CA ALA A 29 6.62 22.67 16.22
C ALA A 29 5.29 23.24 16.74
N ASP A 30 4.98 24.48 16.38
CA ASP A 30 3.71 25.11 16.76
C ASP A 30 2.50 24.46 16.11
N LEU A 31 2.65 24.04 14.85
CA LEU A 31 1.65 23.29 14.07
C LEU A 31 2.35 22.20 13.26
N VAL A 32 1.73 21.05 13.16
CA VAL A 32 2.16 19.93 12.29
C VAL A 32 1.01 19.57 11.37
N CYS A 33 1.28 19.55 10.05
CA CYS A 33 0.32 19.18 9.01
C CYS A 33 0.74 17.88 8.35
N PHE A 34 -0.21 17.01 8.05
CA PHE A 34 0.05 15.73 7.39
C PHE A 34 -1.20 15.14 6.76
N SER A 35 -1.03 14.15 5.89
CA SER A 35 -2.11 13.47 5.17
C SER A 35 -2.64 12.26 5.95
N GLY A 36 -3.95 12.03 5.89
CA GLY A 36 -4.60 10.84 6.46
C GLY A 36 -4.57 9.62 5.55
N ASP A 37 -4.40 9.80 4.24
CA ASP A 37 -4.53 8.78 3.19
C ASP A 37 -3.19 8.20 2.68
N LYS A 38 -2.09 8.49 3.38
CA LYS A 38 -0.77 7.94 3.05
C LYS A 38 -0.35 6.88 4.07
N LEU A 39 0.69 7.10 4.85
CA LEU A 39 1.20 6.13 5.85
C LEU A 39 0.18 5.77 6.95
N ILE A 40 -0.78 6.64 7.22
CA ILE A 40 -1.87 6.35 8.15
C ILE A 40 -2.82 5.30 7.58
N SER A 41 -2.94 5.20 6.24
CA SER A 41 -3.86 4.27 5.56
C SER A 41 -5.35 4.57 5.80
N GLY A 42 -5.66 5.83 6.07
CA GLY A 42 -7.02 6.32 6.30
C GLY A 42 -7.64 6.94 5.04
N PRO A 43 -8.77 7.62 5.18
CA PRO A 43 -9.40 8.35 4.10
C PRO A 43 -8.62 9.62 3.78
N GLN A 44 -8.84 10.17 2.58
CA GLN A 44 -8.25 11.45 2.19
C GLN A 44 -8.69 12.57 3.13
N ALA A 45 -7.73 13.11 3.87
CA ALA A 45 -7.91 14.19 4.81
C ALA A 45 -6.58 14.92 5.05
N GLY A 46 -6.63 16.24 5.19
CA GLY A 46 -5.53 17.02 5.74
C GLY A 46 -5.72 17.13 7.26
N ILE A 47 -4.74 16.70 8.03
CA ILE A 47 -4.76 16.72 9.49
C ILE A 47 -3.82 17.82 9.97
N ILE A 48 -4.29 18.67 10.88
CA ILE A 48 -3.51 19.73 11.51
C ILE A 48 -3.60 19.57 13.01
N ILE A 49 -2.46 19.40 13.66
CA ILE A 49 -2.36 19.36 15.13
C ILE A 49 -1.36 20.41 15.62
N GLY A 50 -1.45 20.78 16.89
CA GLY A 50 -0.49 21.70 17.50
C GLY A 50 -1.10 22.56 18.60
N ARG A 51 -0.54 23.76 18.79
CA ARG A 51 -0.92 24.66 19.86
C ARG A 51 -2.40 24.99 19.82
N LYS A 52 -3.05 24.90 21.00
CA LYS A 52 -4.49 25.09 21.18
C LYS A 52 -4.99 26.43 20.67
N ASP A 53 -4.24 27.51 20.91
CA ASP A 53 -4.59 28.87 20.48
C ASP A 53 -4.59 29.01 18.96
N LEU A 54 -3.60 28.40 18.27
CA LEU A 54 -3.52 28.40 16.82
C LEU A 54 -4.63 27.55 16.18
N ILE A 55 -4.85 26.35 16.71
CA ILE A 55 -5.97 25.48 16.26
C ILE A 55 -7.33 26.17 16.46
N ALA A 56 -7.53 26.88 17.58
CA ALA A 56 -8.75 27.65 17.81
C ALA A 56 -8.95 28.78 16.79
N ARG A 57 -7.87 29.43 16.35
CA ARG A 57 -7.92 30.45 15.29
C ARG A 57 -8.25 29.81 13.93
N LEU A 58 -7.61 28.71 13.58
CA LEU A 58 -7.89 27.95 12.34
C LEU A 58 -9.37 27.54 12.28
N LYS A 59 -9.91 26.96 13.36
CA LYS A 59 -11.32 26.53 13.42
C LYS A 59 -12.33 27.67 13.20
N LYS A 60 -11.97 28.91 13.53
CA LYS A 60 -12.82 30.10 13.33
C LYS A 60 -12.67 30.73 11.96
N HIS A 61 -11.65 30.32 11.18
CA HIS A 61 -11.39 30.91 9.88
C HIS A 61 -12.50 30.53 8.87
N PRO A 62 -13.02 31.47 8.05
CA PRO A 62 -14.09 31.19 7.10
C PRO A 62 -13.80 30.02 6.14
N LEU A 63 -12.55 29.83 5.72
CA LEU A 63 -12.12 28.73 4.84
C LEU A 63 -12.35 27.35 5.46
N MET A 64 -12.38 27.23 6.81
CA MET A 64 -12.66 25.94 7.45
C MET A 64 -14.02 25.37 7.05
N ARG A 65 -14.99 26.24 6.76
CA ARG A 65 -16.31 25.79 6.28
C ARG A 65 -16.22 25.13 4.91
N MET A 66 -15.30 25.57 4.06
CA MET A 66 -15.10 25.06 2.69
C MET A 66 -14.20 23.82 2.68
N LEU A 67 -13.18 23.80 3.53
CA LEU A 67 -12.11 22.79 3.53
C LEU A 67 -12.37 21.61 4.46
N ARG A 68 -13.37 21.70 5.34
CA ARG A 68 -13.66 20.60 6.27
C ARG A 68 -14.10 19.34 5.54
N VAL A 69 -13.64 18.21 6.03
CA VAL A 69 -14.09 16.89 5.58
C VAL A 69 -15.55 16.61 6.03
N GLY A 70 -16.15 15.60 5.41
CA GLY A 70 -17.49 15.14 5.78
C GLY A 70 -17.47 14.19 6.97
N LYS A 71 -18.64 13.96 7.59
CA LYS A 71 -18.80 13.09 8.77
C LYS A 71 -18.35 11.65 8.52
N LEU A 72 -18.53 11.12 7.29
CA LEU A 72 -18.08 9.77 6.96
C LEU A 72 -16.54 9.69 6.95
N THR A 73 -15.87 10.71 6.40
CA THR A 73 -14.41 10.80 6.46
C THR A 73 -13.92 10.88 7.90
N ASP A 74 -14.55 11.71 8.75
CA ASP A 74 -14.19 11.80 10.18
C ASP A 74 -14.34 10.44 10.88
N LEU A 75 -15.45 9.73 10.65
CA LEU A 75 -15.70 8.42 11.26
C LEU A 75 -14.67 7.39 10.84
N VAL A 76 -14.38 7.29 9.53
CA VAL A 76 -13.39 6.34 9.00
C VAL A 76 -11.99 6.69 9.52
N LEU A 77 -11.63 7.99 9.53
CA LEU A 77 -10.34 8.44 10.04
C LEU A 77 -10.19 8.13 11.53
N GLU A 78 -11.24 8.33 12.34
CA GLU A 78 -11.23 7.97 13.75
C GLU A 78 -10.96 6.48 13.95
N GLN A 79 -11.65 5.59 13.22
CA GLN A 79 -11.43 4.15 13.30
C GLN A 79 -10.02 3.77 12.87
N THR A 80 -9.50 4.40 11.81
CA THR A 80 -8.12 4.16 11.36
C THR A 80 -7.09 4.60 12.41
N LEU A 81 -7.27 5.78 13.01
CA LEU A 81 -6.36 6.28 14.04
C LEU A 81 -6.39 5.42 15.31
N ARG A 82 -7.53 4.79 15.64
CA ARG A 82 -7.65 3.88 16.78
C ARG A 82 -6.74 2.65 16.64
N LEU A 83 -6.42 2.19 15.42
CA LEU A 83 -5.48 1.09 15.20
C LEU A 83 -4.09 1.41 15.76
N PHE A 84 -3.69 2.68 15.72
CA PHE A 84 -2.38 3.12 16.22
C PHE A 84 -2.29 3.20 17.76
N LEU A 85 -3.39 2.96 18.47
CA LEU A 85 -3.38 2.84 19.95
C LEU A 85 -2.84 1.49 20.41
N ASP A 86 -2.80 0.50 19.51
CA ASP A 86 -2.23 -0.83 19.76
C ASP A 86 -1.11 -1.13 18.74
N PRO A 87 0.12 -0.70 19.02
CA PRO A 87 1.24 -0.89 18.10
C PRO A 87 1.60 -2.35 17.84
N GLU A 88 1.27 -3.27 18.73
CA GLU A 88 1.64 -4.68 18.61
C GLU A 88 0.85 -5.39 17.51
N THR A 89 -0.40 -5.01 17.32
CA THR A 89 -1.28 -5.58 16.27
C THR A 89 -1.33 -4.76 14.99
N LEU A 90 -0.58 -3.66 14.93
CA LEU A 90 -0.71 -2.67 13.87
C LEU A 90 -0.38 -3.21 12.46
N THR A 91 0.62 -4.09 12.35
CA THR A 91 0.95 -4.75 11.07
C THR A 91 -0.08 -5.79 10.62
N GLU A 92 -0.94 -6.24 11.51
CA GLU A 92 -2.05 -7.15 11.16
C GLU A 92 -3.30 -6.38 10.76
N THR A 93 -3.55 -5.24 11.42
CA THR A 93 -4.78 -4.46 11.31
C THR A 93 -4.69 -3.31 10.30
N ASN A 94 -3.48 -2.75 10.04
CA ASN A 94 -3.26 -1.70 9.07
C ASN A 94 -2.68 -2.27 7.77
N PRO A 95 -3.44 -2.27 6.65
CA PRO A 95 -3.00 -2.93 5.42
C PRO A 95 -1.75 -2.30 4.79
N THR A 96 -1.57 -0.99 4.88
CA THR A 96 -0.39 -0.31 4.35
C THR A 96 0.86 -0.71 5.13
N LEU A 97 0.82 -0.67 6.45
CA LEU A 97 1.95 -1.08 7.29
C LEU A 97 2.25 -2.58 7.16
N ARG A 98 1.21 -3.42 7.02
CA ARG A 98 1.37 -4.85 6.71
C ARG A 98 2.17 -5.04 5.42
N MET A 99 1.79 -4.37 4.32
CA MET A 99 2.51 -4.46 3.05
C MET A 99 3.94 -3.94 3.14
N LEU A 100 4.17 -2.86 3.86
CA LEU A 100 5.50 -2.28 4.08
C LEU A 100 6.41 -3.19 4.90
N ALA A 101 5.88 -3.84 5.93
CA ALA A 101 6.62 -4.72 6.84
C ALA A 101 6.98 -6.10 6.22
N LEU A 102 6.44 -6.46 5.03
CA LEU A 102 6.77 -7.73 4.39
C LEU A 102 8.23 -7.78 3.96
N THR A 103 8.95 -8.79 4.47
CA THR A 103 10.36 -9.01 4.10
C THR A 103 10.50 -9.69 2.74
N PRO A 104 11.65 -9.50 2.03
CA PRO A 104 11.89 -10.17 0.75
C PRO A 104 11.79 -11.70 0.83
N GLU A 105 12.18 -12.32 1.94
CA GLU A 105 12.10 -13.78 2.13
C GLU A 105 10.65 -14.27 2.19
N VAL A 106 9.78 -13.52 2.87
CA VAL A 106 8.35 -13.81 2.91
C VAL A 106 7.74 -13.68 1.53
N LEU A 107 8.05 -12.60 0.82
CA LEU A 107 7.56 -12.34 -0.53
C LEU A 107 8.02 -13.42 -1.52
N LYS A 108 9.29 -13.84 -1.44
CA LYS A 108 9.81 -14.93 -2.27
C LYS A 108 9.05 -16.24 -2.06
N ARG A 109 8.77 -16.61 -0.81
CA ARG A 109 7.97 -17.80 -0.49
C ARG A 109 6.56 -17.72 -1.05
N LYS A 110 5.91 -16.55 -0.92
CA LYS A 110 4.58 -16.29 -1.50
C LYS A 110 4.62 -16.42 -3.02
N ALA A 111 5.62 -15.81 -3.70
CA ALA A 111 5.80 -15.89 -5.14
C ALA A 111 5.99 -17.35 -5.62
N GLN A 112 6.81 -18.13 -4.91
CA GLN A 112 6.97 -19.56 -5.19
C GLN A 112 5.66 -20.34 -4.99
N GLY A 113 4.86 -19.97 -4.00
CA GLY A 113 3.53 -20.52 -3.74
C GLY A 113 2.58 -20.27 -4.91
N LEU A 114 2.46 -19.01 -5.34
CA LEU A 114 1.64 -18.61 -6.47
C LEU A 114 2.09 -19.28 -7.77
N LYS A 115 3.41 -19.26 -8.06
CA LYS A 115 3.94 -19.97 -9.24
C LYS A 115 3.52 -21.43 -9.26
N ARG A 116 3.73 -22.19 -8.18
CA ARG A 116 3.34 -23.61 -8.11
C ARG A 116 1.84 -23.80 -8.32
N ARG A 117 1.01 -22.86 -7.87
CA ARG A 117 -0.44 -22.89 -8.06
C ARG A 117 -0.80 -22.69 -9.52
N ILE A 118 -0.15 -21.75 -10.21
CA ILE A 118 -0.35 -21.51 -11.66
C ILE A 118 0.17 -22.69 -12.49
N ASP A 119 1.36 -23.21 -12.21
CA ASP A 119 1.94 -24.35 -12.93
C ASP A 119 1.01 -25.60 -12.89
N LYS A 120 0.32 -25.83 -11.76
CA LYS A 120 -0.63 -26.94 -11.62
C LYS A 120 -1.87 -26.82 -12.51
N LEU A 121 -2.16 -25.65 -13.05
CA LEU A 121 -3.30 -25.45 -13.96
C LEU A 121 -3.05 -26.08 -15.34
N GLY A 122 -1.79 -26.37 -15.71
CA GLY A 122 -1.45 -26.95 -17.00
C GLY A 122 -1.68 -26.00 -18.18
N THR A 123 -1.70 -24.69 -17.94
CA THR A 123 -1.87 -23.67 -18.98
C THR A 123 -0.56 -23.46 -19.75
N PRO A 124 -0.57 -22.88 -20.97
CA PRO A 124 0.63 -22.63 -21.75
C PRO A 124 1.48 -21.46 -21.20
N LEU A 125 1.08 -20.85 -20.09
CA LEU A 125 1.81 -19.74 -19.48
C LEU A 125 3.20 -20.16 -19.02
N LYS A 126 4.20 -19.34 -19.33
CA LYS A 126 5.51 -19.42 -18.71
C LYS A 126 5.53 -18.55 -17.48
N CYS A 127 5.85 -19.15 -16.33
CA CYS A 127 5.90 -18.48 -15.04
C CYS A 127 7.29 -18.54 -14.43
N GLU A 128 7.79 -17.41 -13.99
CA GLU A 128 9.08 -17.29 -13.31
C GLU A 128 8.92 -16.47 -12.02
N VAL A 129 9.64 -16.88 -10.97
CA VAL A 129 9.75 -16.07 -9.73
C VAL A 129 10.94 -15.13 -9.89
N VAL A 130 10.66 -13.84 -9.88
CA VAL A 130 11.68 -12.81 -10.14
C VAL A 130 11.76 -11.84 -8.97
N ALA A 131 12.98 -11.38 -8.66
CA ALA A 131 13.16 -10.23 -7.78
C ALA A 131 12.72 -8.96 -8.52
N CYS A 132 12.07 -8.06 -7.82
CA CYS A 132 11.65 -6.77 -8.36
C CYS A 132 11.66 -5.70 -7.27
N GLU A 133 11.51 -4.46 -7.68
CA GLU A 133 11.33 -3.35 -6.76
C GLU A 133 9.88 -2.90 -6.76
N SER A 134 9.32 -2.71 -5.57
CA SER A 134 8.07 -2.00 -5.34
C SER A 134 8.35 -0.58 -4.87
N ALA A 135 7.38 0.30 -4.94
CA ALA A 135 7.46 1.66 -4.43
C ALA A 135 6.18 2.00 -3.67
N THR A 136 6.32 2.84 -2.66
CA THR A 136 5.17 3.50 -2.04
C THR A 136 4.66 4.59 -2.97
N GLY A 137 3.34 4.67 -3.13
CA GLY A 137 2.72 5.74 -3.91
C GLY A 137 2.56 7.04 -3.12
N GLY A 138 2.02 8.07 -3.79
CA GLY A 138 1.57 9.29 -3.13
C GLY A 138 2.67 10.17 -2.53
N GLY A 139 3.94 10.00 -2.92
CA GLY A 139 5.07 10.78 -2.38
C GLY A 139 5.47 10.40 -0.96
N SER A 140 5.05 9.20 -0.48
CA SER A 140 5.58 8.61 0.74
C SER A 140 6.85 7.83 0.43
N LEU A 141 7.92 8.02 1.21
CA LEU A 141 9.22 7.37 0.98
C LEU A 141 9.69 7.49 -0.49
N PRO A 142 9.77 8.70 -1.07
CA PRO A 142 9.83 8.88 -2.53
C PRO A 142 11.05 8.23 -3.18
N ASP A 143 12.17 8.17 -2.49
CA ASP A 143 13.44 7.65 -3.02
C ASP A 143 13.81 6.29 -2.40
N THR A 144 12.83 5.58 -1.84
CA THR A 144 13.07 4.31 -1.15
C THR A 144 12.45 3.17 -1.95
N PRO A 145 13.23 2.43 -2.76
CA PRO A 145 12.77 1.20 -3.36
C PRO A 145 12.52 0.16 -2.28
N LEU A 146 11.50 -0.65 -2.47
CA LEU A 146 11.14 -1.75 -1.59
C LEU A 146 11.48 -3.06 -2.29
N ASP A 147 12.50 -3.78 -1.80
CA ASP A 147 12.86 -5.09 -2.33
C ASP A 147 11.65 -6.02 -2.29
N SER A 148 11.23 -6.51 -3.45
CA SER A 148 10.04 -7.35 -3.60
C SER A 148 10.30 -8.57 -4.47
N TRP A 149 9.29 -9.44 -4.57
CA TRP A 149 9.27 -10.61 -5.44
C TRP A 149 7.95 -10.68 -6.17
N ALA A 150 8.04 -10.97 -7.46
CA ALA A 150 6.88 -11.14 -8.33
C ALA A 150 6.88 -12.52 -8.99
N VAL A 151 5.70 -12.92 -9.46
CA VAL A 151 5.58 -13.94 -10.50
C VAL A 151 5.47 -13.23 -11.83
N ALA A 152 6.51 -13.37 -12.67
CA ALA A 152 6.49 -12.91 -14.05
C ALA A 152 5.76 -13.96 -14.90
N ILE A 153 4.81 -13.52 -15.71
CA ILE A 153 4.04 -14.39 -16.59
C ILE A 153 4.12 -13.93 -18.04
N GLU A 154 4.25 -14.89 -18.93
CA GLU A 154 4.27 -14.73 -20.38
C GLU A 154 3.32 -15.77 -21.01
N SER A 155 2.69 -15.40 -22.11
CA SER A 155 1.87 -16.31 -22.89
C SER A 155 2.46 -16.48 -24.29
N PRO A 156 2.60 -17.71 -24.81
CA PRO A 156 2.99 -17.91 -26.20
C PRO A 156 1.91 -17.50 -27.20
N ASP A 157 0.65 -17.50 -26.75
CA ASP A 157 -0.53 -17.33 -27.62
C ASP A 157 -1.18 -15.95 -27.49
N ARG A 158 -0.68 -15.09 -26.60
CA ARG A 158 -1.24 -13.74 -26.36
C ARG A 158 -0.13 -12.72 -26.26
N SER A 159 -0.39 -11.52 -26.78
CA SER A 159 0.51 -10.39 -26.55
C SER A 159 0.53 -9.99 -25.07
N LEU A 160 1.57 -9.28 -24.68
CA LEU A 160 1.72 -8.73 -23.33
C LEU A 160 0.51 -7.87 -22.92
N GLU A 161 0.08 -7.01 -23.85
CA GLU A 161 -1.05 -6.11 -23.68
C GLU A 161 -2.37 -6.87 -23.54
N ASP A 162 -2.59 -7.91 -24.36
CA ASP A 162 -3.79 -8.73 -24.30
C ASP A 162 -3.85 -9.54 -22.99
N LEU A 163 -2.71 -10.09 -22.54
CA LEU A 163 -2.64 -10.80 -21.26
C LEU A 163 -2.95 -9.85 -20.09
N ASN A 164 -2.32 -8.69 -20.05
CA ASN A 164 -2.56 -7.69 -19.02
C ASN A 164 -4.00 -7.16 -19.04
N ARG A 165 -4.55 -6.95 -20.25
CA ARG A 165 -5.95 -6.54 -20.43
C ARG A 165 -6.92 -7.63 -19.93
N ALA A 166 -6.66 -8.89 -20.25
CA ALA A 166 -7.51 -10.01 -19.80
C ALA A 166 -7.55 -10.12 -18.27
N LEU A 167 -6.41 -9.93 -17.59
CA LEU A 167 -6.34 -9.87 -16.14
C LEU A 167 -7.16 -8.70 -15.58
N ARG A 168 -7.03 -7.52 -16.17
CA ARG A 168 -7.75 -6.30 -15.75
C ARG A 168 -9.27 -6.40 -15.93
N LEU A 169 -9.73 -7.09 -16.97
CA LEU A 169 -11.16 -7.30 -17.26
C LEU A 169 -11.74 -8.54 -16.58
N ASN A 170 -10.94 -9.27 -15.81
CA ASN A 170 -11.44 -10.39 -15.01
C ASN A 170 -12.37 -9.93 -13.89
N GLU A 171 -13.15 -10.84 -13.33
CA GLU A 171 -13.98 -10.61 -12.14
C GLU A 171 -13.53 -11.55 -11.02
N PRO A 172 -12.95 -11.01 -9.92
CA PRO A 172 -12.55 -9.62 -9.71
C PRO A 172 -11.37 -9.19 -10.61
N PRO A 173 -11.22 -7.86 -10.90
CA PRO A 173 -10.12 -7.36 -11.71
C PRO A 173 -8.75 -7.61 -11.05
N ILE A 174 -7.77 -8.03 -11.86
CA ILE A 174 -6.39 -8.20 -11.41
C ILE A 174 -5.52 -7.15 -12.06
N ILE A 175 -4.99 -6.24 -11.26
CA ILE A 175 -4.15 -5.14 -11.71
C ILE A 175 -2.68 -5.53 -11.56
N ALA A 176 -2.08 -5.96 -12.67
CA ALA A 176 -0.67 -6.32 -12.72
C ALA A 176 0.19 -5.18 -13.25
N ARG A 177 1.50 -5.25 -13.03
CA ARG A 177 2.48 -4.34 -13.64
C ARG A 177 3.05 -4.95 -14.91
N ILE A 178 3.49 -4.10 -15.83
CA ILE A 178 4.33 -4.50 -16.96
C ILE A 178 5.77 -4.06 -16.64
N GLY A 179 6.70 -4.97 -16.74
CA GLY A 179 8.12 -4.71 -16.52
C GLY A 179 8.97 -5.74 -17.26
N GLU A 180 10.08 -5.29 -17.83
CA GLU A 180 11.03 -6.16 -18.57
C GLU A 180 10.38 -7.05 -19.66
N GLY A 181 9.36 -6.50 -20.34
CA GLY A 181 8.62 -7.22 -21.38
C GLY A 181 7.69 -8.33 -20.86
N ARG A 182 7.38 -8.37 -19.58
CA ARG A 182 6.53 -9.39 -18.92
C ARG A 182 5.45 -8.77 -18.06
N VAL A 183 4.40 -9.52 -17.80
CA VAL A 183 3.39 -9.14 -16.80
C VAL A 183 3.88 -9.62 -15.43
N LEU A 184 3.96 -8.71 -14.48
CA LEU A 184 4.46 -8.95 -13.13
C LEU A 184 3.32 -8.93 -12.12
N LEU A 185 3.14 -10.02 -11.41
CA LEU A 185 2.25 -10.16 -10.25
C LEU A 185 3.11 -9.99 -8.99
N ASP A 186 3.19 -8.75 -8.48
CA ASP A 186 4.00 -8.40 -7.33
C ASP A 186 3.30 -8.81 -6.03
N LEU A 187 3.94 -9.68 -5.25
CA LEU A 187 3.34 -10.31 -4.07
C LEU A 187 3.20 -9.37 -2.86
N ARG A 188 3.83 -8.18 -2.89
CA ARG A 188 3.76 -7.22 -1.79
C ARG A 188 2.35 -6.71 -1.55
N THR A 189 1.58 -6.51 -2.61
CA THR A 189 0.22 -5.95 -2.53
C THR A 189 -0.88 -7.00 -2.48
N PHE A 190 -0.53 -8.29 -2.44
CA PHE A 190 -1.51 -9.37 -2.34
C PHE A 190 -2.13 -9.44 -0.95
N LEU A 191 -3.44 -9.42 -0.91
CA LEU A 191 -4.26 -9.69 0.26
C LEU A 191 -4.57 -11.19 0.39
N ASP A 192 -5.19 -11.56 1.51
CA ASP A 192 -5.61 -12.94 1.73
C ASP A 192 -6.69 -13.33 0.73
N GLY A 193 -6.47 -14.44 0.01
CA GLY A 193 -7.34 -14.91 -1.07
C GLY A 193 -6.96 -14.47 -2.48
N ASP A 194 -6.11 -13.47 -2.66
CA ASP A 194 -5.72 -12.97 -3.99
C ASP A 194 -4.96 -14.03 -4.82
N GLU A 195 -4.16 -14.87 -4.18
CA GLU A 195 -3.45 -15.96 -4.86
C GLU A 195 -4.43 -16.95 -5.53
N GLU A 196 -5.54 -17.22 -4.86
CA GLU A 196 -6.60 -18.07 -5.40
C GLU A 196 -7.37 -17.37 -6.51
N ALA A 197 -7.70 -16.08 -6.33
CA ALA A 197 -8.39 -15.28 -7.34
C ALA A 197 -7.57 -15.18 -8.63
N VAL A 198 -6.25 -14.99 -8.53
CA VAL A 198 -5.33 -14.99 -9.68
C VAL A 198 -5.30 -16.36 -10.37
N ALA A 199 -5.20 -17.46 -9.63
CA ALA A 199 -5.20 -18.80 -10.20
C ALA A 199 -6.51 -19.09 -10.94
N GLN A 200 -7.67 -18.73 -10.37
CA GLN A 200 -8.96 -18.88 -11.00
C GLN A 200 -9.11 -18.00 -12.26
N ALA A 201 -8.61 -16.78 -12.24
CA ALA A 201 -8.60 -15.90 -13.40
C ALA A 201 -7.78 -16.52 -14.55
N ILE A 202 -6.58 -17.00 -14.26
CA ILE A 202 -5.71 -17.66 -15.24
C ILE A 202 -6.42 -18.90 -15.81
N ARG A 203 -7.02 -19.74 -14.96
CA ARG A 203 -7.78 -20.92 -15.39
C ARG A 203 -8.95 -20.60 -16.33
N ARG A 204 -9.59 -19.43 -16.16
CA ARG A 204 -10.69 -18.99 -17.04
C ARG A 204 -10.23 -18.46 -18.38
N MET A 205 -8.96 -18.02 -18.47
CA MET A 205 -8.38 -17.47 -19.70
C MET A 205 -7.86 -18.53 -20.66
N PHE A 206 -7.58 -19.74 -20.16
CA PHE A 206 -7.01 -20.87 -20.87
C PHE A 206 -7.81 -22.15 -20.62
#